data_4b7e188c3e7b110f310294b10245d97f
#
_entry.id   4b7e188c3e7b110f310294b10245d97f
#
_cell.length_a   1.000
_cell.length_b   1.000
_cell.length_c   1.000
_cell.angle_alpha   90.00
_cell.angle_beta   90.00
_cell.angle_gamma   90.00
#
_symmetry.space_group_name_H-M   'P 1'
#
loop_
_entity.id
_entity.type
_entity.pdbx_description
1 polymer ?
#
loop_
_entity_poly.entity_id
_entity_poly.type
_entity_poly.pdbx_seq_one_letter_code
_entity_poly.pdbx_strand_id
1 'polypeptide(L)'
;MRPLLALIACIVLLARSAGAEPLAAADYRLETVHVPGAAFAGLARDGGSLLVTDLAGGRLYRRDEDGRLAAFGPVFPHGLDVIGDPTGPYRAARVGAEFIVAQGWTPANADENPLDHSLVAVDGAGKVRVISRDFWNPFDFVAAEQGFYVVDAARNSVELVAPDGRKKTLISFRRLPQAAGTVQSLSPTEFEAGSGYEVDAVPTGIALHKGRLYVALFGGFPFLAGAGKIISIPAAAASEPRLEADGLNAPVAIAFAGTGAMLVLEHGTYDQKQGFAKGSGRLLRIEAAAKNRTTIVSGLTRPVSVLVWDERQLLVSDLAGNLHLLRRE
;
A
#
# COMPACT_ATOMS: atom_id res chain seq x y z
N MET A 1 14.08 7.67 -24.45
CA MET A 1 13.85 7.17 -23.08
C MET A 1 15.19 7.23 -22.36
N ARG A 2 15.37 8.15 -21.41
CA ARG A 2 16.60 8.23 -20.60
C ARG A 2 16.51 7.20 -19.47
N PRO A 3 17.53 6.40 -19.23
CA PRO A 3 17.50 5.39 -18.16
C PRO A 3 17.44 6.06 -16.79
N LEU A 4 16.61 5.52 -15.91
CA LEU A 4 16.46 5.89 -14.49
C LEU A 4 17.79 5.82 -13.71
N LEU A 5 18.81 5.21 -14.29
CA LEU A 5 20.03 4.76 -13.60
C LEU A 5 21.12 5.81 -13.36
N ALA A 6 21.07 6.95 -14.02
CA ALA A 6 22.26 7.81 -13.96
C ALA A 6 22.42 8.63 -12.66
N LEU A 7 21.50 8.50 -11.67
CA LEU A 7 21.45 9.51 -10.62
C LEU A 7 21.17 9.05 -9.19
N ILE A 8 21.31 7.75 -8.88
CA ILE A 8 21.21 7.30 -7.48
C ILE A 8 22.57 7.35 -6.76
N ALA A 9 23.61 7.87 -7.37
CA ALA A 9 24.99 7.72 -6.91
C ALA A 9 25.48 8.69 -5.81
N CYS A 10 24.64 9.47 -5.18
CA CYS A 10 25.14 10.45 -4.19
C CYS A 10 24.32 10.56 -2.92
N ILE A 11 24.14 9.48 -2.15
CA ILE A 11 24.04 9.52 -0.68
C ILE A 11 24.26 8.08 -0.19
N VAL A 12 25.51 7.68 -0.03
CA VAL A 12 25.84 6.48 0.73
C VAL A 12 26.32 6.96 2.11
N LEU A 13 25.45 6.90 3.10
CA LEU A 13 25.85 6.86 4.49
C LEU A 13 25.39 5.53 5.07
N LEU A 14 26.35 4.65 5.21
CA LEU A 14 26.23 3.30 5.76
C LEU A 14 25.86 3.34 7.24
N ALA A 15 24.56 3.19 7.55
CA ALA A 15 24.14 2.64 8.83
C ALA A 15 23.62 1.23 8.58
N ARG A 16 24.49 0.23 8.75
CA ARG A 16 24.10 -1.20 8.73
C ARG A 16 23.22 -1.49 9.94
N SER A 17 21.92 -1.53 9.77
CA SER A 17 21.03 -2.20 10.71
C SER A 17 21.15 -3.71 10.49
N ALA A 18 21.39 -4.48 11.55
CA ALA A 18 21.48 -5.95 11.51
C ALA A 18 20.09 -6.57 11.26
N GLY A 19 19.63 -6.55 10.03
CA GLY A 19 18.47 -7.28 9.50
C GLY A 19 18.90 -7.97 8.23
N ALA A 20 18.26 -9.08 7.86
CA ALA A 20 18.52 -9.71 6.57
C ALA A 20 18.32 -8.67 5.46
N GLU A 21 19.34 -8.52 4.60
CA GLU A 21 19.21 -7.64 3.44
C GLU A 21 18.17 -8.22 2.47
N PRO A 22 17.38 -7.39 1.78
CA PRO A 22 16.45 -7.88 0.78
C PRO A 22 17.19 -8.66 -0.31
N LEU A 23 16.61 -9.80 -0.69
CA LEU A 23 17.17 -10.71 -1.70
C LEU A 23 16.21 -10.79 -2.89
N ALA A 24 16.66 -10.35 -4.06
CA ALA A 24 15.93 -10.49 -5.31
C ALA A 24 16.13 -11.88 -5.95
N ALA A 25 15.16 -12.31 -6.76
CA ALA A 25 15.28 -13.47 -7.62
C ALA A 25 16.44 -13.28 -8.63
N ALA A 26 16.97 -14.39 -9.12
CA ALA A 26 18.21 -14.39 -9.94
C ALA A 26 18.11 -13.59 -11.25
N ASP A 27 16.89 -13.39 -11.76
CA ASP A 27 16.62 -12.58 -12.96
C ASP A 27 16.38 -11.08 -12.65
N TYR A 28 16.63 -10.65 -11.40
CA TYR A 28 16.49 -9.25 -10.98
C TYR A 28 17.73 -8.75 -10.26
N ARG A 29 18.19 -7.58 -10.65
CA ARG A 29 19.14 -6.79 -9.89
C ARG A 29 18.38 -5.87 -8.94
N LEU A 30 18.78 -5.84 -7.68
CA LEU A 30 18.22 -4.98 -6.64
C LEU A 30 19.18 -3.87 -6.27
N GLU A 31 18.66 -2.63 -6.25
CA GLU A 31 19.33 -1.46 -5.71
C GLU A 31 18.41 -0.82 -4.66
N THR A 32 18.96 -0.41 -3.52
CA THR A 32 18.18 0.20 -2.44
C THR A 32 18.71 1.59 -2.13
N VAL A 33 17.79 2.56 -2.08
CA VAL A 33 18.05 3.92 -1.60
C VAL A 33 17.37 4.06 -0.25
N HIS A 34 18.13 4.44 0.77
CA HIS A 34 17.62 4.67 2.12
C HIS A 34 17.61 6.16 2.44
N VAL A 35 16.49 6.64 2.97
CA VAL A 35 16.31 8.02 3.48
C VAL A 35 16.04 7.95 4.98
N PRO A 36 17.01 8.33 5.82
CA PRO A 36 16.86 8.25 7.27
C PRO A 36 15.67 9.08 7.77
N GLY A 37 14.87 8.49 8.65
CA GLY A 37 13.72 9.15 9.26
C GLY A 37 12.46 9.20 8.40
N ALA A 38 12.50 8.77 7.15
CA ALA A 38 11.32 8.63 6.33
C ALA A 38 10.58 7.31 6.60
N ALA A 39 9.27 7.29 6.33
CA ALA A 39 8.44 6.09 6.27
C ALA A 39 7.66 6.12 4.95
N PHE A 40 8.27 5.55 3.90
CA PHE A 40 7.72 5.63 2.57
C PHE A 40 6.53 4.71 2.38
N ALA A 41 5.42 5.27 1.86
CA ALA A 41 4.19 4.55 1.58
C ALA A 41 3.90 4.52 0.08
N GLY A 42 3.01 5.35 -0.43
CA GLY A 42 2.54 5.33 -1.80
C GLY A 42 3.60 5.67 -2.83
N LEU A 43 3.64 4.91 -3.92
CA LEU A 43 4.48 5.16 -5.10
C LEU A 43 3.61 5.39 -6.31
N ALA A 44 3.87 6.44 -7.10
CA ALA A 44 3.20 6.67 -8.37
C ALA A 44 4.14 7.28 -9.42
N ARG A 45 3.72 7.22 -10.68
CA ARG A 45 4.37 7.98 -11.75
C ARG A 45 3.77 9.38 -11.86
N ASP A 46 4.62 10.36 -12.07
CA ASP A 46 4.25 11.70 -12.50
C ASP A 46 5.03 12.02 -13.81
N GLY A 47 4.46 11.62 -14.93
CA GLY A 47 5.17 11.63 -16.21
C GLY A 47 6.45 10.77 -16.18
N GLY A 48 7.60 11.39 -16.32
CA GLY A 48 8.92 10.78 -16.19
C GLY A 48 9.50 10.79 -14.78
N SER A 49 8.78 11.36 -13.80
CA SER A 49 9.22 11.50 -12.41
C SER A 49 8.53 10.49 -11.48
N LEU A 50 9.18 10.19 -10.38
CA LEU A 50 8.62 9.38 -9.29
C LEU A 50 7.95 10.29 -8.27
N LEU A 51 6.74 9.94 -7.87
CA LEU A 51 6.00 10.52 -6.75
C LEU A 51 6.01 9.53 -5.59
N VAL A 52 6.36 10.01 -4.40
CA VAL A 52 6.43 9.19 -3.16
C VAL A 52 5.71 9.91 -2.04
N THR A 53 4.97 9.17 -1.23
CA THR A 53 4.44 9.68 0.05
C THR A 53 5.29 9.22 1.22
N ASP A 54 5.44 10.09 2.20
CA ASP A 54 6.16 9.83 3.45
C ASP A 54 5.23 10.05 4.64
N LEU A 55 4.95 8.98 5.36
CA LEU A 55 4.05 9.01 6.52
C LEU A 55 4.72 9.67 7.73
N ALA A 56 6.02 9.48 7.93
CA ALA A 56 6.72 10.02 9.09
C ALA A 56 6.80 11.55 9.07
N GLY A 57 6.96 12.13 7.90
CA GLY A 57 7.05 13.58 7.71
C GLY A 57 5.75 14.22 7.23
N GLY A 58 4.70 13.45 6.93
CA GLY A 58 3.46 13.96 6.31
C GLY A 58 3.73 14.64 4.97
N ARG A 59 4.64 14.13 4.16
CA ARG A 59 5.13 14.81 2.96
C ARG A 59 4.85 14.04 1.68
N LEU A 60 4.72 14.81 0.60
CA LEU A 60 4.84 14.32 -0.76
C LEU A 60 6.23 14.66 -1.27
N TYR A 61 6.88 13.68 -1.89
CA TYR A 61 8.16 13.87 -2.57
C TYR A 61 8.00 13.63 -4.06
N ARG A 62 8.67 14.45 -4.83
CA ARG A 62 8.82 14.30 -6.27
C ARG A 62 10.30 14.29 -6.61
N ARG A 63 10.66 13.45 -7.56
CA ARG A 63 12.02 13.47 -8.10
C ARG A 63 12.22 14.76 -8.88
N ASP A 64 13.24 15.53 -8.51
CA ASP A 64 13.63 16.74 -9.22
C ASP A 64 14.44 16.45 -10.50
N GLU A 65 14.88 17.51 -11.20
CA GLU A 65 15.68 17.40 -12.42
C GLU A 65 17.05 16.76 -12.18
N ASP A 66 17.62 16.95 -10.98
CA ASP A 66 18.87 16.35 -10.54
C ASP A 66 18.67 14.89 -10.08
N GLY A 67 17.44 14.41 -10.06
CA GLY A 67 17.05 13.06 -9.66
C GLY A 67 16.96 12.84 -8.15
N ARG A 68 16.99 13.91 -7.36
CA ARG A 68 16.79 13.87 -5.92
C ARG A 68 15.29 13.91 -5.59
N LEU A 69 14.93 13.38 -4.42
CA LEU A 69 13.58 13.52 -3.89
C LEU A 69 13.45 14.90 -3.24
N ALA A 70 12.64 15.76 -3.83
CA ALA A 70 12.29 17.07 -3.30
C ALA A 70 10.86 17.06 -2.76
N ALA A 71 10.68 17.54 -1.52
CA ALA A 71 9.35 17.69 -0.95
C ALA A 71 8.58 18.80 -1.64
N PHE A 72 7.28 18.61 -1.83
CA PHE A 72 6.39 19.64 -2.38
C PHE A 72 4.99 19.57 -1.73
N GLY A 73 4.20 20.63 -1.96
CA GLY A 73 2.86 20.73 -1.36
C GLY A 73 2.91 21.00 0.14
N PRO A 74 1.78 20.84 0.84
CA PRO A 74 1.69 21.09 2.28
C PRO A 74 2.34 19.97 3.10
N VAL A 75 2.42 20.17 4.42
CA VAL A 75 2.55 19.08 5.39
C VAL A 75 1.15 18.55 5.64
N PHE A 76 0.97 17.27 5.42
CA PHE A 76 -0.26 16.56 5.73
C PHE A 76 -0.30 16.15 7.20
N PRO A 77 -1.49 15.95 7.80
CA PRO A 77 -1.63 15.31 9.09
C PRO A 77 -0.88 13.97 9.10
N HIS A 78 -0.10 13.72 10.13
CA HIS A 78 0.70 12.50 10.27
C HIS A 78 0.95 12.19 11.73
N GLY A 79 1.24 10.93 12.04
CA GLY A 79 1.49 10.48 13.39
C GLY A 79 1.64 8.97 13.47
N LEU A 80 1.33 8.41 14.62
CA LEU A 80 1.33 6.96 14.83
C LEU A 80 -0.08 6.50 15.17
N ASP A 81 -0.46 5.33 14.69
CA ASP A 81 -1.71 4.69 15.07
C ASP A 81 -1.62 3.99 16.45
N VAL A 82 -2.67 3.26 16.83
CA VAL A 82 -2.79 2.60 18.12
C VAL A 82 -1.79 1.45 18.33
N ILE A 83 -1.18 0.93 17.27
CA ILE A 83 -0.15 -0.09 17.33
C ILE A 83 1.26 0.45 17.07
N GLY A 84 1.39 1.79 16.96
CA GLY A 84 2.66 2.47 16.75
C GLY A 84 3.11 2.53 15.29
N ASP A 85 2.22 2.29 14.33
CA ASP A 85 2.51 2.38 12.91
C ASP A 85 2.31 3.80 12.39
N PRO A 86 3.19 4.28 11.48
CA PRO A 86 3.05 5.62 10.92
C PRO A 86 1.78 5.74 10.07
N THR A 87 1.06 6.83 10.26
CA THR A 87 -0.15 7.22 9.52
C THR A 87 0.03 8.58 8.87
N GLY A 88 -0.71 8.83 7.79
CA GLY A 88 -0.61 10.10 7.08
C GLY A 88 -1.12 10.01 5.63
N PRO A 89 -0.45 10.67 4.67
CA PRO A 89 -0.79 10.59 3.25
C PRO A 89 -0.36 9.22 2.68
N TYR A 90 -1.24 8.22 2.76
CA TYR A 90 -0.89 6.85 2.35
C TYR A 90 -0.63 6.70 0.86
N ARG A 91 -1.40 7.40 0.03
CA ARG A 91 -1.29 7.31 -1.42
C ARG A 91 -1.38 8.68 -2.05
N ALA A 92 -0.54 8.94 -3.05
CA ALA A 92 -0.71 10.08 -3.94
C ALA A 92 -0.55 9.64 -5.40
N ALA A 93 -1.32 10.25 -6.30
CA ALA A 93 -1.20 10.03 -7.74
C ALA A 93 -1.56 11.30 -8.50
N ARG A 94 -0.91 11.55 -9.63
CA ARG A 94 -1.29 12.65 -10.52
C ARG A 94 -2.51 12.26 -11.37
N VAL A 95 -3.51 13.12 -11.34
CA VAL A 95 -4.73 13.00 -12.17
C VAL A 95 -4.99 14.36 -12.83
N GLY A 96 -4.79 14.44 -14.14
CA GLY A 96 -4.80 15.70 -14.85
C GLY A 96 -3.72 16.66 -14.36
N ALA A 97 -4.12 17.85 -13.90
CA ALA A 97 -3.21 18.87 -13.40
C ALA A 97 -2.97 18.81 -11.89
N GLU A 98 -3.73 17.98 -11.16
CA GLU A 98 -3.69 17.90 -9.70
C GLU A 98 -3.04 16.60 -9.20
N PHE A 99 -2.55 16.62 -7.97
CA PHE A 99 -2.15 15.43 -7.23
C PHE A 99 -3.28 15.06 -6.28
N ILE A 100 -3.81 13.88 -6.43
CA ILE A 100 -4.86 13.34 -5.56
C ILE A 100 -4.17 12.56 -4.45
N VAL A 101 -4.60 12.78 -3.20
CA VAL A 101 -3.99 12.18 -2.01
C VAL A 101 -5.07 11.52 -1.16
N ALA A 102 -4.88 10.25 -0.84
CA ALA A 102 -5.64 9.56 0.20
C ALA A 102 -4.98 9.85 1.55
N GLN A 103 -5.64 10.68 2.37
CA GLN A 103 -5.19 11.09 3.68
C GLN A 103 -5.86 10.22 4.73
N GLY A 104 -5.08 9.36 5.33
CA GLY A 104 -5.54 8.45 6.36
C GLY A 104 -5.77 9.13 7.71
N TRP A 105 -6.21 8.33 8.65
CA TRP A 105 -6.50 8.77 10.00
C TRP A 105 -5.23 8.97 10.84
N THR A 106 -5.23 10.04 11.64
CA THR A 106 -4.17 10.33 12.60
C THR A 106 -4.77 10.58 13.99
N PRO A 107 -4.52 9.74 15.00
CA PRO A 107 -5.11 9.92 16.33
C PRO A 107 -4.83 11.28 16.95
N ALA A 108 -3.66 11.84 16.68
CA ALA A 108 -3.26 13.14 17.22
C ALA A 108 -4.05 14.34 16.66
N ASN A 109 -4.74 14.18 15.52
CA ASN A 109 -5.41 15.28 14.81
C ASN A 109 -6.85 14.95 14.41
N ALA A 110 -7.40 13.80 14.85
CA ALA A 110 -8.60 13.22 14.29
C ALA A 110 -9.80 14.18 14.20
N ASP A 111 -9.99 15.03 15.19
CA ASP A 111 -11.14 15.93 15.28
C ASP A 111 -10.84 17.36 14.85
N GLU A 112 -9.58 17.72 14.65
CA GLU A 112 -9.16 19.12 14.46
C GLU A 112 -8.61 19.42 13.08
N ASN A 113 -8.06 18.42 12.36
CA ASN A 113 -7.50 18.66 11.04
C ASN A 113 -8.50 18.36 9.93
N PRO A 114 -8.87 19.37 9.11
CA PRO A 114 -9.87 19.18 8.05
C PRO A 114 -9.41 18.26 6.92
N LEU A 115 -8.15 17.86 6.88
CA LEU A 115 -7.61 16.95 5.87
C LEU A 115 -7.64 15.47 6.31
N ASP A 116 -7.76 15.18 7.60
CA ASP A 116 -7.90 13.80 8.06
C ASP A 116 -9.15 13.14 7.47
N HIS A 117 -9.11 11.84 7.29
CA HIS A 117 -10.24 11.04 6.79
C HIS A 117 -10.76 11.48 5.42
N SER A 118 -9.88 11.96 4.53
CA SER A 118 -10.31 12.58 3.29
C SER A 118 -9.53 12.13 2.05
N LEU A 119 -10.15 12.32 0.90
CA LEU A 119 -9.49 12.37 -0.39
C LEU A 119 -9.33 13.84 -0.77
N VAL A 120 -8.11 14.26 -1.02
CA VAL A 120 -7.79 15.66 -1.31
C VAL A 120 -7.09 15.81 -2.66
N ALA A 121 -7.21 17.00 -3.24
CA ALA A 121 -6.45 17.41 -4.41
C ALA A 121 -5.44 18.50 -4.02
N VAL A 122 -4.23 18.43 -4.56
CA VAL A 122 -3.17 19.43 -4.44
C VAL A 122 -2.84 19.92 -5.83
N ASP A 123 -2.96 21.22 -6.09
CA ASP A 123 -2.62 21.79 -7.39
C ASP A 123 -1.10 22.04 -7.54
N GLY A 124 -0.68 22.50 -8.72
CA GLY A 124 0.73 22.79 -8.99
C GLY A 124 1.34 23.90 -8.15
N ALA A 125 0.53 24.74 -7.50
CA ALA A 125 0.94 25.79 -6.55
C ALA A 125 0.96 25.29 -5.10
N GLY A 126 0.59 24.04 -4.85
CA GLY A 126 0.52 23.45 -3.51
C GLY A 126 -0.77 23.77 -2.73
N LYS A 127 -1.77 24.38 -3.38
CA LYS A 127 -3.07 24.65 -2.76
C LYS A 127 -3.87 23.35 -2.64
N VAL A 128 -4.43 23.14 -1.45
CA VAL A 128 -5.22 21.93 -1.11
C VAL A 128 -6.71 22.21 -1.23
N ARG A 129 -7.41 21.25 -1.82
CA ARG A 129 -8.87 21.19 -1.90
C ARG A 129 -9.35 19.81 -1.49
N VAL A 130 -10.27 19.72 -0.53
CA VAL A 130 -10.89 18.46 -0.17
C VAL A 130 -11.86 18.04 -1.27
N ILE A 131 -11.71 16.83 -1.80
CA ILE A 131 -12.61 16.21 -2.78
C ILE A 131 -13.77 15.55 -2.06
N SER A 132 -13.48 14.70 -1.08
CA SER A 132 -14.47 13.94 -0.31
C SER A 132 -13.98 13.69 1.11
N ARG A 133 -14.89 13.61 2.08
CA ARG A 133 -14.62 13.42 3.52
C ARG A 133 -15.34 12.19 4.04
N ASP A 134 -15.24 12.02 5.36
CA ASP A 134 -15.97 10.99 6.11
C ASP A 134 -15.57 9.56 5.72
N PHE A 135 -14.32 9.36 5.37
CA PHE A 135 -13.70 8.04 5.40
C PHE A 135 -13.33 7.70 6.85
N TRP A 136 -13.06 6.43 7.10
CA TRP A 136 -12.46 6.03 8.38
C TRP A 136 -10.95 5.90 8.26
N ASN A 137 -10.45 5.29 7.19
CA ASN A 137 -9.02 5.26 6.87
C ASN A 137 -8.82 5.00 5.38
N PRO A 138 -8.90 6.05 4.52
CA PRO A 138 -8.66 5.90 3.10
C PRO A 138 -7.18 5.59 2.86
N PHE A 139 -6.90 4.36 2.43
CA PHE A 139 -5.53 3.83 2.35
C PHE A 139 -4.95 3.91 0.95
N ASP A 140 -5.70 3.50 -0.06
CA ASP A 140 -5.27 3.50 -1.46
C ASP A 140 -6.44 3.84 -2.37
N PHE A 141 -6.16 4.26 -3.60
CA PHE A 141 -7.17 4.55 -4.60
C PHE A 141 -6.68 4.31 -6.02
N VAL A 142 -7.63 4.12 -6.93
CA VAL A 142 -7.41 4.18 -8.37
C VAL A 142 -8.36 5.16 -9.01
N ALA A 143 -7.85 5.99 -9.93
CA ALA A 143 -8.67 6.87 -10.75
C ALA A 143 -9.29 6.11 -11.91
N ALA A 144 -10.54 6.42 -12.24
CA ALA A 144 -11.28 5.91 -13.38
C ALA A 144 -12.13 7.02 -13.99
N GLU A 145 -12.78 6.73 -15.11
CA GLU A 145 -13.61 7.70 -15.81
C GLU A 145 -14.74 8.26 -14.92
N GLN A 146 -15.36 7.42 -14.10
CA GLN A 146 -16.46 7.80 -13.21
C GLN A 146 -16.00 8.43 -11.87
N GLY A 147 -14.71 8.59 -11.63
CA GLY A 147 -14.15 9.16 -10.40
C GLY A 147 -13.06 8.30 -9.79
N PHE A 148 -13.08 8.14 -8.46
CA PHE A 148 -12.07 7.43 -7.70
C PHE A 148 -12.66 6.24 -6.97
N TYR A 149 -12.06 5.07 -7.14
CA TYR A 149 -12.33 3.94 -6.25
C TYR A 149 -11.32 3.99 -5.11
N VAL A 150 -11.80 4.16 -3.89
CA VAL A 150 -10.99 4.32 -2.69
C VAL A 150 -11.23 3.15 -1.76
N VAL A 151 -10.18 2.49 -1.31
CA VAL A 151 -10.29 1.53 -0.21
C VAL A 151 -10.30 2.27 1.11
N ASP A 152 -11.36 2.06 1.90
CA ASP A 152 -11.48 2.54 3.27
C ASP A 152 -11.18 1.39 4.22
N ALA A 153 -9.93 1.32 4.68
CA ALA A 153 -9.39 0.17 5.39
C ALA A 153 -10.14 -0.10 6.70
N ALA A 154 -10.45 0.94 7.47
CA ALA A 154 -11.12 0.79 8.75
C ALA A 154 -12.65 0.56 8.61
N ARG A 155 -13.25 0.97 7.47
CA ARG A 155 -14.65 0.71 7.17
C ARG A 155 -14.89 -0.66 6.50
N ASN A 156 -13.85 -1.36 6.15
CA ASN A 156 -13.91 -2.62 5.38
C ASN A 156 -14.66 -2.47 4.05
N SER A 157 -14.40 -1.40 3.30
CA SER A 157 -15.16 -1.09 2.08
C SER A 157 -14.30 -0.57 0.93
N VAL A 158 -14.88 -0.61 -0.27
CA VAL A 158 -14.47 0.21 -1.40
C VAL A 158 -15.55 1.25 -1.64
N GLU A 159 -15.15 2.52 -1.64
CA GLU A 159 -15.99 3.65 -1.91
C GLU A 159 -15.76 4.15 -3.34
N LEU A 160 -16.84 4.47 -4.07
CA LEU A 160 -16.77 5.22 -5.31
C LEU A 160 -17.02 6.69 -5.02
N VAL A 161 -16.03 7.53 -5.26
CA VAL A 161 -16.08 8.98 -5.14
C VAL A 161 -16.26 9.57 -6.53
N ALA A 162 -17.40 10.20 -6.79
CA ALA A 162 -17.66 10.87 -8.04
C ALA A 162 -16.82 12.17 -8.19
N PRO A 163 -16.67 12.73 -9.40
CA PRO A 163 -15.89 13.96 -9.61
C PRO A 163 -16.40 15.18 -8.81
N ASP A 164 -17.66 15.20 -8.42
CA ASP A 164 -18.27 16.23 -7.56
C ASP A 164 -18.07 15.98 -6.06
N GLY A 165 -17.31 14.93 -5.69
CA GLY A 165 -16.98 14.56 -4.32
C GLY A 165 -18.04 13.71 -3.61
N ARG A 166 -19.19 13.46 -4.22
CA ARG A 166 -20.19 12.54 -3.65
C ARG A 166 -19.64 11.13 -3.60
N LYS A 167 -19.86 10.49 -2.48
CA LYS A 167 -19.32 9.16 -2.18
C LYS A 167 -20.46 8.15 -2.03
N LYS A 168 -20.26 6.94 -2.55
CA LYS A 168 -21.14 5.79 -2.31
C LYS A 168 -20.30 4.55 -2.08
N THR A 169 -20.69 3.70 -1.16
CA THR A 169 -20.10 2.39 -0.95
C THR A 169 -20.40 1.50 -2.17
N LEU A 170 -19.35 1.03 -2.83
CA LEU A 170 -19.46 0.07 -3.93
C LEU A 170 -19.62 -1.35 -3.37
N ILE A 171 -18.82 -1.70 -2.36
CA ILE A 171 -18.87 -2.98 -1.66
C ILE A 171 -18.37 -2.83 -0.24
N SER A 172 -18.97 -3.57 0.70
CA SER A 172 -18.45 -3.79 2.04
C SER A 172 -18.04 -5.24 2.20
N PHE A 173 -16.86 -5.47 2.75
CA PHE A 173 -16.33 -6.81 2.98
C PHE A 173 -16.81 -7.34 4.32
N ARG A 174 -17.24 -8.60 4.34
CA ARG A 174 -17.51 -9.31 5.58
C ARG A 174 -16.21 -9.58 6.32
N ARG A 175 -16.31 -9.76 7.61
CA ARG A 175 -15.19 -10.25 8.42
C ARG A 175 -14.69 -11.60 7.88
N LEU A 176 -13.40 -11.84 8.06
CA LEU A 176 -12.75 -13.06 7.61
C LEU A 176 -12.78 -14.10 8.73
N PRO A 177 -13.41 -15.27 8.50
CA PRO A 177 -13.46 -16.31 9.53
C PRO A 177 -12.09 -16.93 9.75
N GLN A 178 -11.76 -17.18 11.01
CA GLN A 178 -10.52 -17.80 11.48
C GLN A 178 -10.82 -18.93 12.45
N ALA A 179 -9.96 -19.94 12.51
CA ALA A 179 -10.06 -20.98 13.49
C ALA A 179 -9.54 -20.50 14.87
N ALA A 180 -10.29 -20.73 15.95
CA ALA A 180 -9.90 -20.27 17.28
C ALA A 180 -8.54 -20.81 17.74
N GLY A 181 -8.16 -22.01 17.33
CA GLY A 181 -6.86 -22.59 17.64
C GLY A 181 -5.67 -21.76 17.20
N THR A 182 -5.83 -20.92 16.18
CA THR A 182 -4.77 -19.99 15.72
C THR A 182 -4.59 -18.80 16.66
N VAL A 183 -5.60 -18.46 17.47
CA VAL A 183 -5.55 -17.35 18.45
C VAL A 183 -5.15 -17.84 19.84
N GLN A 184 -5.41 -19.11 20.15
CA GLN A 184 -5.11 -19.68 21.46
C GLN A 184 -3.63 -19.61 21.84
N SER A 185 -2.74 -19.54 20.86
CA SER A 185 -1.33 -19.28 21.09
C SER A 185 -1.02 -17.82 21.48
N LEU A 186 -1.98 -16.93 21.34
CA LEU A 186 -1.82 -15.49 21.47
C LEU A 186 -2.32 -14.94 22.80
N SER A 187 -3.00 -15.75 23.65
CA SER A 187 -3.42 -15.54 25.04
C SER A 187 -3.93 -14.14 25.47
N PRO A 188 -4.78 -13.99 26.46
CA PRO A 188 -5.60 -15.04 27.08
C PRO A 188 -6.68 -15.47 26.12
N THR A 189 -7.02 -16.73 26.13
CA THR A 189 -8.04 -17.23 25.23
C THR A 189 -9.41 -17.10 25.86
N GLU A 190 -10.22 -16.26 25.28
CA GLU A 190 -11.66 -16.19 25.56
C GLU A 190 -12.45 -17.18 24.68
N PHE A 191 -11.75 -17.97 23.88
CA PHE A 191 -12.35 -18.88 22.91
C PHE A 191 -12.29 -20.33 23.39
N GLU A 192 -13.40 -21.02 23.34
CA GLU A 192 -13.46 -22.46 23.56
C GLU A 192 -12.75 -23.24 22.43
N ALA A 193 -12.20 -24.39 22.75
CA ALA A 193 -11.58 -25.28 21.77
C ALA A 193 -12.59 -25.64 20.66
N GLY A 194 -12.17 -25.52 19.41
CA GLY A 194 -13.01 -25.78 18.24
C GLY A 194 -13.95 -24.63 17.84
N SER A 195 -14.00 -23.53 18.59
CA SER A 195 -14.74 -22.35 18.19
C SER A 195 -14.02 -21.60 17.04
N GLY A 196 -14.72 -20.70 16.39
CA GLY A 196 -14.19 -19.75 15.40
C GLY A 196 -14.31 -18.33 15.89
N TYR A 197 -13.61 -17.45 15.26
CA TYR A 197 -13.74 -16.01 15.42
C TYR A 197 -13.58 -15.31 14.07
N GLU A 198 -13.90 -14.03 14.01
CA GLU A 198 -13.83 -13.25 12.78
C GLU A 198 -12.95 -12.02 12.98
N VAL A 199 -12.08 -11.77 12.02
CA VAL A 199 -11.27 -10.54 11.95
C VAL A 199 -11.79 -9.62 10.86
N ASP A 200 -11.55 -8.32 10.99
CA ASP A 200 -11.86 -7.37 9.94
C ASP A 200 -11.08 -7.69 8.66
N ALA A 201 -11.67 -7.40 7.50
CA ALA A 201 -11.04 -7.68 6.22
C ALA A 201 -9.85 -6.76 5.93
N VAL A 202 -9.93 -5.50 6.38
CA VAL A 202 -8.92 -4.45 6.21
C VAL A 202 -8.44 -4.36 4.77
N PRO A 203 -9.26 -3.85 3.83
CA PRO A 203 -8.82 -3.62 2.47
C PRO A 203 -7.73 -2.54 2.45
N THR A 204 -6.62 -2.80 1.75
CA THR A 204 -5.45 -1.92 1.70
C THR A 204 -5.12 -1.52 0.26
N GLY A 205 -4.59 -2.42 -0.54
CA GLY A 205 -4.23 -2.14 -1.92
C GLY A 205 -5.40 -2.30 -2.89
N ILE A 206 -5.49 -1.43 -3.90
CA ILE A 206 -6.46 -1.54 -4.98
C ILE A 206 -5.81 -1.32 -6.34
N ALA A 207 -6.17 -2.14 -7.32
CA ALA A 207 -5.74 -1.99 -8.71
C ALA A 207 -6.91 -2.19 -9.67
N LEU A 208 -6.98 -1.36 -10.71
CA LEU A 208 -7.93 -1.54 -11.81
C LEU A 208 -7.23 -2.24 -12.98
N HIS A 209 -7.72 -3.42 -13.36
CA HIS A 209 -7.18 -4.18 -14.48
C HIS A 209 -8.30 -4.84 -15.27
N LYS A 210 -8.33 -4.62 -16.60
CA LYS A 210 -9.31 -5.19 -17.52
C LYS A 210 -10.76 -5.06 -17.03
N GLY A 211 -11.14 -3.86 -16.55
CA GLY A 211 -12.50 -3.56 -16.08
C GLY A 211 -12.87 -4.17 -14.72
N ARG A 212 -11.92 -4.73 -13.97
CA ARG A 212 -12.13 -5.25 -12.63
C ARG A 212 -11.24 -4.53 -11.62
N LEU A 213 -11.80 -4.29 -10.44
CA LEU A 213 -11.06 -3.83 -9.27
C LEU A 213 -10.52 -5.06 -8.53
N TYR A 214 -9.23 -5.10 -8.33
CA TYR A 214 -8.56 -6.08 -7.48
C TYR A 214 -8.25 -5.42 -6.15
N VAL A 215 -8.61 -6.07 -5.05
CA VAL A 215 -8.48 -5.52 -3.70
C VAL A 215 -7.71 -6.49 -2.82
N ALA A 216 -6.67 -5.99 -2.16
CA ALA A 216 -5.94 -6.72 -1.15
C ALA A 216 -6.71 -6.64 0.18
N LEU A 217 -7.05 -7.77 0.75
CA LEU A 217 -7.61 -7.91 2.09
C LEU A 217 -6.47 -8.31 3.02
N PHE A 218 -5.96 -7.34 3.75
CA PHE A 218 -4.80 -7.49 4.63
C PHE A 218 -5.08 -8.44 5.79
N GLY A 219 -6.32 -8.40 6.29
CA GLY A 219 -6.76 -9.09 7.49
C GLY A 219 -6.48 -8.28 8.76
N GLY A 220 -7.47 -8.20 9.65
CA GLY A 220 -7.36 -7.47 10.91
C GLY A 220 -6.54 -8.20 11.96
N PHE A 221 -6.34 -7.52 13.09
CA PHE A 221 -5.65 -8.11 14.24
C PHE A 221 -6.26 -9.47 14.61
N PRO A 222 -5.44 -10.48 14.86
CA PRO A 222 -3.99 -10.47 15.13
C PRO A 222 -3.09 -10.67 13.89
N PHE A 223 -3.54 -10.32 12.69
CA PHE A 223 -2.78 -10.36 11.44
C PHE A 223 -2.16 -11.72 11.14
N LEU A 224 -2.98 -12.76 11.20
CA LEU A 224 -2.52 -14.14 11.07
C LEU A 224 -1.82 -14.40 9.74
N ALA A 225 -0.70 -15.09 9.81
CA ALA A 225 0.02 -15.53 8.61
C ALA A 225 -0.89 -16.40 7.74
N GLY A 226 -0.92 -16.12 6.43
CA GLY A 226 -1.75 -16.83 5.47
C GLY A 226 -3.24 -16.45 5.47
N ALA A 227 -3.70 -15.54 6.32
CA ALA A 227 -5.11 -15.11 6.36
C ALA A 227 -5.49 -14.13 5.26
N GLY A 228 -4.51 -13.40 4.70
CA GLY A 228 -4.72 -12.40 3.67
C GLY A 228 -5.17 -12.98 2.33
N LYS A 229 -5.91 -12.16 1.58
CA LYS A 229 -6.52 -12.56 0.29
C LYS A 229 -6.45 -11.44 -0.73
N ILE A 230 -6.51 -11.82 -2.00
CA ILE A 230 -6.84 -10.90 -3.09
C ILE A 230 -8.20 -11.30 -3.65
N ILE A 231 -9.09 -10.35 -3.74
CA ILE A 231 -10.40 -10.52 -4.38
C ILE A 231 -10.52 -9.59 -5.58
N SER A 232 -11.44 -9.88 -6.49
CA SER A 232 -11.78 -8.94 -7.56
C SER A 232 -13.29 -8.77 -7.71
N ILE A 233 -13.71 -7.56 -8.09
CA ILE A 233 -15.09 -7.21 -8.42
C ILE A 233 -15.11 -6.44 -9.75
N PRO A 234 -16.19 -6.51 -10.55
CA PRO A 234 -16.34 -5.63 -11.71
C PRO A 234 -16.37 -4.17 -11.27
N ALA A 235 -15.67 -3.28 -12.00
CA ALA A 235 -15.64 -1.86 -11.68
C ALA A 235 -17.00 -1.16 -11.95
N ALA A 236 -17.78 -1.67 -12.90
CA ALA A 236 -19.05 -1.04 -13.32
C ALA A 236 -20.24 -1.34 -12.40
N ALA A 237 -20.19 -2.41 -11.62
CA ALA A 237 -21.32 -2.82 -10.79
C ALA A 237 -20.86 -3.64 -9.58
N ALA A 238 -21.53 -3.42 -8.44
CA ALA A 238 -21.36 -4.31 -7.29
C ALA A 238 -21.86 -5.73 -7.67
N SER A 239 -21.03 -6.71 -7.45
CA SER A 239 -21.36 -8.13 -7.63
C SER A 239 -20.57 -8.95 -6.62
N GLU A 240 -20.90 -10.24 -6.53
CA GLU A 240 -20.17 -11.16 -5.66
C GLU A 240 -18.67 -11.14 -5.95
N PRO A 241 -17.83 -10.95 -4.91
CA PRO A 241 -16.39 -10.96 -5.04
C PRO A 241 -15.87 -12.31 -5.52
N ARG A 242 -14.90 -12.26 -6.43
CA ARG A 242 -14.17 -13.45 -6.87
C ARG A 242 -12.85 -13.54 -6.12
N LEU A 243 -12.54 -14.70 -5.54
CA LEU A 243 -11.26 -14.98 -4.94
C LEU A 243 -10.20 -15.17 -6.05
N GLU A 244 -9.14 -14.36 -6.03
CA GLU A 244 -8.03 -14.44 -6.98
C GLU A 244 -6.80 -15.10 -6.37
N ALA A 245 -6.51 -14.82 -5.09
CA ALA A 245 -5.44 -15.46 -4.32
C ALA A 245 -5.78 -15.46 -2.83
N ASP A 246 -5.29 -16.45 -2.11
CA ASP A 246 -5.41 -16.61 -0.64
C ASP A 246 -4.07 -17.04 -0.05
N GLY A 247 -4.03 -17.34 1.23
CA GLY A 247 -2.80 -17.80 1.90
C GLY A 247 -1.67 -16.77 1.88
N LEU A 248 -2.00 -15.47 1.94
CA LEU A 248 -1.06 -14.36 1.88
C LEU A 248 -0.79 -13.80 3.28
N ASN A 249 0.42 -13.25 3.47
CA ASN A 249 0.84 -12.64 4.73
C ASN A 249 0.63 -11.13 4.68
N ALA A 250 -0.53 -10.67 5.14
CA ALA A 250 -0.89 -9.25 5.16
C ALA A 250 -0.61 -8.56 3.79
N PRO A 251 -1.30 -8.94 2.69
CA PRO A 251 -1.09 -8.32 1.39
C PRO A 251 -1.49 -6.86 1.43
N VAL A 252 -0.57 -5.96 1.05
CA VAL A 252 -0.73 -4.51 1.23
C VAL A 252 -0.90 -3.76 -0.08
N ALA A 253 -0.34 -4.24 -1.17
CA ALA A 253 -0.44 -3.60 -2.48
C ALA A 253 -0.53 -4.61 -3.62
N ILE A 254 -1.14 -4.16 -4.72
CA ILE A 254 -1.33 -4.93 -5.96
C ILE A 254 -0.92 -4.06 -7.15
N ALA A 255 -0.21 -4.68 -8.09
CA ALA A 255 0.03 -4.09 -9.40
C ALA A 255 -0.08 -5.17 -10.48
N PHE A 256 -0.10 -4.77 -11.75
CA PHE A 256 -0.09 -5.70 -12.88
C PHE A 256 1.11 -5.42 -13.77
N ALA A 257 1.90 -6.46 -14.05
CA ALA A 257 2.95 -6.39 -15.05
C ALA A 257 2.36 -6.30 -16.48
N GLY A 258 3.14 -5.82 -17.44
CA GLY A 258 2.71 -5.71 -18.84
C GLY A 258 2.25 -7.05 -19.46
N THR A 259 2.71 -8.17 -18.94
CA THR A 259 2.26 -9.53 -19.29
C THR A 259 0.87 -9.90 -18.76
N GLY A 260 0.30 -9.06 -17.88
CA GLY A 260 -0.95 -9.34 -17.17
C GLY A 260 -0.78 -10.17 -15.88
N ALA A 261 0.44 -10.54 -15.51
CA ALA A 261 0.71 -11.18 -14.23
C ALA A 261 0.43 -10.21 -13.08
N MET A 262 -0.21 -10.71 -12.03
CA MET A 262 -0.50 -9.95 -10.82
C MET A 262 0.74 -9.93 -9.92
N LEU A 263 1.14 -8.74 -9.48
CA LEU A 263 2.17 -8.50 -8.48
C LEU A 263 1.48 -8.23 -7.15
N VAL A 264 1.80 -9.00 -6.12
CA VAL A 264 1.23 -8.85 -4.77
C VAL A 264 2.36 -8.60 -3.80
N LEU A 265 2.28 -7.48 -3.10
CA LEU A 265 3.22 -7.12 -2.04
C LEU A 265 2.65 -7.55 -0.70
N GLU A 266 3.37 -8.42 0.00
CA GLU A 266 3.07 -8.82 1.36
C GLU A 266 3.86 -7.95 2.35
N HIS A 267 3.15 -7.35 3.31
CA HIS A 267 3.74 -6.52 4.36
C HIS A 267 4.65 -7.31 5.29
N GLY A 268 4.27 -8.56 5.56
CA GLY A 268 5.06 -9.49 6.36
C GLY A 268 4.23 -10.35 7.30
N THR A 269 4.90 -11.05 8.19
CA THR A 269 4.29 -11.84 9.26
C THR A 269 4.30 -11.06 10.56
N TYR A 270 3.25 -11.20 11.35
CA TYR A 270 3.05 -10.49 12.61
C TYR A 270 3.25 -11.43 13.81
N ASP A 271 3.99 -10.94 14.80
CA ASP A 271 4.10 -11.53 16.13
C ASP A 271 3.53 -10.55 17.15
N GLN A 272 2.67 -11.02 18.06
CA GLN A 272 1.99 -10.14 19.02
C GLN A 272 2.90 -9.44 20.02
N LYS A 273 4.10 -9.98 20.26
CA LYS A 273 5.06 -9.37 21.19
C LYS A 273 6.02 -8.41 20.50
N GLN A 274 6.30 -8.66 19.21
CA GLN A 274 7.35 -7.96 18.46
C GLN A 274 6.81 -7.11 17.31
N GLY A 275 5.52 -7.24 16.98
CA GLY A 275 4.93 -6.60 15.81
C GLY A 275 5.28 -7.32 14.50
N PHE A 276 5.26 -6.60 13.39
CA PHE A 276 5.64 -7.17 12.10
C PHE A 276 7.13 -7.53 12.07
N ALA A 277 7.42 -8.79 11.78
CA ALA A 277 8.77 -9.33 11.79
C ALA A 277 9.62 -8.65 10.70
N LYS A 278 10.79 -8.18 11.10
CA LYS A 278 11.75 -7.53 10.21
C LYS A 278 12.20 -8.50 9.13
N GLY A 279 12.22 -8.06 7.87
CA GLY A 279 12.63 -8.90 6.74
C GLY A 279 11.62 -9.98 6.34
N SER A 280 10.39 -9.96 6.84
CA SER A 280 9.36 -10.95 6.48
C SER A 280 8.49 -10.56 5.28
N GLY A 281 8.59 -9.33 4.80
CA GLY A 281 7.88 -8.87 3.62
C GLY A 281 8.47 -9.41 2.33
N ARG A 282 7.62 -9.55 1.31
CA ARG A 282 8.03 -10.06 -0.01
C ARG A 282 7.11 -9.57 -1.12
N LEU A 283 7.66 -9.50 -2.34
CA LEU A 283 6.90 -9.27 -3.55
C LEU A 283 6.73 -10.59 -4.31
N LEU A 284 5.49 -10.95 -4.55
CA LEU A 284 5.10 -12.14 -5.29
C LEU A 284 4.64 -11.76 -6.70
N ARG A 285 4.94 -12.61 -7.67
CA ARG A 285 4.32 -12.66 -8.98
C ARG A 285 3.38 -13.85 -9.04
N ILE A 286 2.13 -13.62 -9.43
CA ILE A 286 1.08 -14.63 -9.53
C ILE A 286 0.58 -14.66 -10.97
N GLU A 287 0.77 -15.78 -11.64
CA GLU A 287 0.29 -16.02 -13.00
C GLU A 287 -1.17 -16.46 -12.96
N ALA A 288 -2.05 -15.70 -13.60
CA ALA A 288 -3.50 -15.94 -13.57
C ALA A 288 -3.92 -17.33 -14.05
N ALA A 289 -3.26 -17.86 -15.09
CA ALA A 289 -3.61 -19.14 -15.69
C ALA A 289 -3.17 -20.35 -14.85
N ALA A 290 -2.02 -20.26 -14.16
CA ALA A 290 -1.40 -21.40 -13.49
C ALA A 290 -1.51 -21.31 -11.96
N LYS A 291 -1.96 -20.19 -11.41
CA LYS A 291 -1.92 -19.86 -9.96
C LYS A 291 -0.54 -20.06 -9.33
N ASN A 292 0.50 -20.16 -10.16
CA ASN A 292 1.88 -20.28 -9.71
C ASN A 292 2.32 -18.97 -9.07
N ARG A 293 2.97 -19.09 -7.92
CA ARG A 293 3.53 -17.96 -7.18
C ARG A 293 5.04 -18.02 -7.24
N THR A 294 5.66 -16.96 -7.71
CA THR A 294 7.11 -16.78 -7.70
C THR A 294 7.47 -15.59 -6.85
N THR A 295 8.47 -15.71 -5.99
CA THR A 295 8.97 -14.58 -5.23
C THR A 295 9.94 -13.79 -6.09
N ILE A 296 9.67 -12.49 -6.29
CA ILE A 296 10.55 -11.55 -7.00
C ILE A 296 11.61 -10.99 -6.05
N VAL A 297 11.20 -10.60 -4.85
CA VAL A 297 12.09 -10.16 -3.77
C VAL A 297 11.53 -10.56 -2.42
N SER A 298 12.39 -10.96 -1.51
CA SER A 298 12.11 -11.29 -0.11
C SER A 298 13.02 -10.48 0.82
N GLY A 299 12.81 -10.58 2.12
CA GLY A 299 13.63 -9.87 3.10
C GLY A 299 13.26 -8.38 3.25
N LEU A 300 12.13 -7.94 2.71
CA LEU A 300 11.64 -6.58 2.87
C LEU A 300 11.13 -6.32 4.28
N THR A 301 11.32 -5.11 4.80
CA THR A 301 10.85 -4.74 6.13
C THR A 301 9.64 -3.84 6.03
N ARG A 302 8.45 -4.41 6.24
CA ARG A 302 7.17 -3.67 6.22
C ARG A 302 6.96 -2.86 4.93
N PRO A 303 7.06 -3.50 3.75
CA PRO A 303 6.85 -2.82 2.48
C PRO A 303 5.37 -2.40 2.35
N VAL A 304 5.12 -1.28 1.66
CA VAL A 304 3.78 -0.68 1.56
C VAL A 304 3.29 -0.56 0.13
N SER A 305 4.13 -0.19 -0.82
CA SER A 305 3.69 0.04 -2.20
C SER A 305 4.60 -0.62 -3.21
N VAL A 306 4.01 -1.09 -4.31
CA VAL A 306 4.72 -1.57 -5.49
C VAL A 306 4.29 -0.78 -6.72
N LEU A 307 5.26 -0.32 -7.48
CA LEU A 307 5.04 0.42 -8.73
C LEU A 307 5.73 -0.31 -9.89
N VAL A 308 4.96 -0.63 -10.92
CA VAL A 308 5.51 -1.05 -12.20
C VAL A 308 5.94 0.21 -12.97
N TRP A 309 7.27 0.42 -13.03
CA TRP A 309 7.82 1.57 -13.73
C TRP A 309 7.77 1.36 -15.25
N ASP A 310 8.23 0.21 -15.68
CA ASP A 310 8.15 -0.24 -17.07
C ASP A 310 8.22 -1.79 -17.12
N GLU A 311 8.39 -2.37 -18.29
CA GLU A 311 8.43 -3.83 -18.47
C GLU A 311 9.59 -4.52 -17.73
N ARG A 312 10.64 -3.77 -17.39
CA ARG A 312 11.88 -4.28 -16.78
C ARG A 312 12.14 -3.74 -15.39
N GLN A 313 11.38 -2.75 -14.94
CA GLN A 313 11.66 -2.04 -13.68
C GLN A 313 10.44 -2.01 -12.76
N LEU A 314 10.67 -2.40 -11.51
CA LEU A 314 9.72 -2.30 -10.41
C LEU A 314 10.33 -1.47 -9.30
N LEU A 315 9.49 -0.73 -8.58
CA LEU A 315 9.89 -0.06 -7.35
C LEU A 315 9.02 -0.57 -6.20
N VAL A 316 9.63 -0.70 -5.02
CA VAL A 316 8.94 -1.02 -3.77
C VAL A 316 9.36 0.00 -2.72
N SER A 317 8.42 0.52 -1.96
CA SER A 317 8.65 1.36 -0.79
C SER A 317 8.44 0.58 0.50
N ASP A 318 9.11 0.99 1.58
CA ASP A 318 8.88 0.43 2.90
C ASP A 318 8.86 1.50 4.01
N LEU A 319 8.32 1.13 5.17
CA LEU A 319 8.21 2.02 6.33
C LEU A 319 9.55 2.27 7.04
N ALA A 320 10.62 1.59 6.63
CA ALA A 320 11.98 1.86 7.11
C ALA A 320 12.70 2.95 6.30
N GLY A 321 11.99 3.63 5.39
CA GLY A 321 12.53 4.71 4.56
C GLY A 321 13.35 4.22 3.37
N ASN A 322 13.08 3.02 2.88
CA ASN A 322 13.76 2.49 1.71
C ASN A 322 12.90 2.59 0.44
N LEU A 323 13.57 2.85 -0.66
CA LEU A 323 13.09 2.66 -2.02
C LEU A 323 13.93 1.57 -2.68
N HIS A 324 13.31 0.47 -2.99
CA HIS A 324 13.93 -0.68 -3.63
C HIS A 324 13.64 -0.64 -5.13
N LEU A 325 14.68 -0.52 -5.94
CA LEU A 325 14.60 -0.59 -7.39
C LEU A 325 15.01 -2.00 -7.84
N LEU A 326 14.08 -2.71 -8.45
CA LEU A 326 14.30 -4.02 -9.05
C LEU A 326 14.35 -3.86 -10.57
N ARG A 327 15.44 -4.28 -11.17
CA ARG A 327 15.63 -4.28 -12.60
C ARG A 327 15.77 -5.71 -13.11
N ARG A 328 14.91 -6.09 -14.04
CA ARG A 328 15.01 -7.38 -14.71
C ARG A 328 16.18 -7.38 -15.69
N GLU A 329 17.04 -8.37 -15.57
CA GLU A 329 18.21 -8.58 -16.45
C GLU A 329 17.83 -9.21 -17.80
#